data_ec499c4895bb271cec8f6cb546c9b41f
#
_entry.id   ec499c4895bb271cec8f6cb546c9b41f
#
_cell.length_a   1.000
_cell.length_b   1.000
_cell.length_c   1.000
_cell.angle_alpha   90.00
_cell.angle_beta   90.00
_cell.angle_gamma   90.00
#
_symmetry.space_group_name_H-M   'P 1'
#
loop_
_entity.id
_entity.type
_entity.pdbx_description
1 polymer ?
#
loop_
_entity_poly.entity_id
_entity_poly.type
_entity_poly.pdbx_seq_one_letter_code
_entity_poly.pdbx_strand_id
1 'polypeptide(L)'
;MAVRYDEVEVGTELPAQTFAVQRVNLVMYAGASGDFNPLHWNERFAKSVGLPDVIAHGMFTMAEAGRVLTDWAGDPGAVEEYGVRFTRPVVVPDDD
;
A
#
# COMPACT_ATOMS: atom_id res chain seq x y z
N MET A 1 8.53 8.13 19.08
CA MET A 1 9.91 8.00 19.57
C MET A 1 10.78 7.45 18.45
N ALA A 2 11.90 8.09 18.20
CA ALA A 2 12.78 7.67 17.12
C ALA A 2 13.58 6.42 17.49
N VAL A 3 13.79 5.56 16.50
CA VAL A 3 14.62 4.37 16.65
C VAL A 3 16.09 4.79 16.54
N ARG A 4 16.93 4.18 17.36
CA ARG A 4 18.36 4.51 17.36
C ARG A 4 19.08 3.68 16.30
N TYR A 5 19.98 4.35 15.58
CA TYR A 5 20.75 3.71 14.51
C TYR A 5 21.53 2.47 14.99
N ASP A 6 22.12 2.54 16.18
CA ASP A 6 22.93 1.45 16.72
C ASP A 6 22.12 0.27 17.25
N GLU A 7 20.80 0.36 17.25
CA GLU A 7 19.89 -0.70 17.68
C GLU A 7 19.31 -1.52 16.54
N VAL A 8 19.62 -1.15 15.28
CA VAL A 8 19.05 -1.80 14.11
C VAL A 8 20.14 -2.38 13.21
N GLU A 9 19.74 -3.39 12.44
CA GLU A 9 20.62 -4.05 11.50
C GLU A 9 19.82 -4.57 10.33
N VAL A 10 20.49 -5.02 9.29
CA VAL A 10 19.80 -5.64 8.16
C VAL A 10 19.08 -6.89 8.66
N GLY A 11 17.80 -6.99 8.37
CA GLY A 11 16.94 -8.08 8.83
C GLY A 11 16.12 -7.75 10.07
N THR A 12 16.31 -6.57 10.67
CA THR A 12 15.47 -6.13 11.79
C THR A 12 14.00 -6.12 11.36
N GLU A 13 13.12 -6.73 12.15
CA GLU A 13 11.69 -6.76 11.87
C GLU A 13 11.00 -5.56 12.49
N LEU A 14 10.08 -4.98 11.73
CA LEU A 14 9.25 -3.88 12.21
C LEU A 14 7.95 -4.43 12.78
N PRO A 15 7.31 -3.70 13.74
CA PRO A 15 6.02 -4.13 14.27
C PRO A 15 4.98 -4.24 13.16
N ALA A 16 4.16 -5.28 13.20
CA ALA A 16 3.09 -5.48 12.24
C ALA A 16 2.01 -4.41 12.43
N GLN A 17 1.44 -3.95 11.32
CA GLN A 17 0.30 -3.03 11.32
C GLN A 17 -0.74 -3.54 10.33
N THR A 18 -1.99 -3.21 10.60
CA THR A 18 -3.11 -3.60 9.75
C THR A 18 -3.83 -2.35 9.28
N PHE A 19 -4.03 -2.25 7.97
CA PHE A 19 -4.76 -1.14 7.36
C PHE A 19 -5.96 -1.70 6.62
N ALA A 20 -7.16 -1.22 6.97
CA ALA A 20 -8.37 -1.59 6.24
C ALA A 20 -8.41 -0.81 4.94
N VAL A 21 -8.55 -1.51 3.81
CA VAL A 21 -8.63 -0.90 2.49
C VAL A 21 -10.04 -1.15 1.94
N GLN A 22 -10.77 -0.07 1.69
CA GLN A 22 -12.14 -0.11 1.19
C GLN A 22 -12.18 0.38 -0.25
N ARG A 23 -13.25 0.02 -0.97
CA ARG A 23 -13.47 0.47 -2.35
C ARG A 23 -13.35 1.97 -2.51
N VAL A 24 -13.92 2.74 -1.56
CA VAL A 24 -13.88 4.19 -1.62
C VAL A 24 -12.45 4.72 -1.59
N ASN A 25 -11.54 4.02 -0.91
CA ASN A 25 -10.14 4.43 -0.87
C ASN A 25 -9.53 4.40 -2.27
N LEU A 26 -9.88 3.40 -3.06
CA LEU A 26 -9.36 3.28 -4.43
C LEU A 26 -9.91 4.38 -5.33
N VAL A 27 -11.18 4.75 -5.15
CA VAL A 27 -11.80 5.84 -5.88
C VAL A 27 -11.12 7.16 -5.54
N MET A 28 -10.89 7.40 -4.26
CA MET A 28 -10.22 8.62 -3.79
C MET A 28 -8.79 8.69 -4.32
N TYR A 29 -8.08 7.57 -4.28
CA TYR A 29 -6.71 7.53 -4.75
C TYR A 29 -6.64 7.76 -6.26
N ALA A 30 -7.56 7.20 -7.03
CA ALA A 30 -7.62 7.42 -8.47
C ALA A 30 -7.75 8.92 -8.77
N GLY A 31 -8.61 9.62 -8.02
CA GLY A 31 -8.80 11.05 -8.18
C GLY A 31 -7.55 11.85 -7.80
N ALA A 32 -6.86 11.46 -6.73
CA ALA A 32 -5.70 12.17 -6.23
C ALA A 32 -4.46 11.93 -7.10
N SER A 33 -4.28 10.71 -7.61
CA SER A 33 -3.10 10.33 -8.36
C SER A 33 -3.22 10.52 -9.87
N GLY A 34 -4.45 10.61 -10.37
CA GLY A 34 -4.70 10.63 -11.81
C GLY A 34 -4.64 9.25 -12.47
N ASP A 35 -4.53 8.20 -11.68
CA ASP A 35 -4.51 6.83 -12.20
C ASP A 35 -5.93 6.27 -12.21
N PHE A 36 -6.60 6.39 -13.34
CA PHE A 36 -7.98 5.96 -13.51
C PHE A 36 -8.10 4.62 -14.23
N ASN A 37 -7.07 3.79 -14.15
CA ASN A 37 -7.12 2.46 -14.78
C ASN A 37 -8.32 1.70 -14.22
N PRO A 38 -9.22 1.20 -15.07
CA PRO A 38 -10.45 0.55 -14.61
C PRO A 38 -10.24 -0.70 -13.74
N LEU A 39 -9.04 -1.27 -13.70
CA LEU A 39 -8.72 -2.36 -12.78
C LEU A 39 -9.00 -2.00 -11.34
N HIS A 40 -8.98 -0.71 -11.00
CA HIS A 40 -9.05 -0.24 -9.62
C HIS A 40 -10.45 0.17 -9.20
N TRP A 41 -11.42 0.23 -10.14
CA TRP A 41 -12.76 0.69 -9.79
C TRP A 41 -13.88 0.00 -10.55
N ASN A 42 -13.58 -0.70 -11.64
CA ASN A 42 -14.60 -1.36 -12.46
C ASN A 42 -14.47 -2.87 -12.28
N GLU A 43 -15.38 -3.45 -11.48
CA GLU A 43 -15.33 -4.87 -11.16
C GLU A 43 -15.48 -5.75 -12.41
N ARG A 44 -16.38 -5.38 -13.31
CA ARG A 44 -16.58 -6.17 -14.53
C ARG A 44 -15.32 -6.17 -15.38
N PHE A 45 -14.66 -5.02 -15.51
CA PHE A 45 -13.42 -4.95 -16.27
C PHE A 45 -12.33 -5.78 -15.62
N ALA A 46 -12.18 -5.66 -14.30
CA ALA A 46 -11.16 -6.43 -13.57
C ALA A 46 -11.34 -7.93 -13.78
N LYS A 47 -12.58 -8.41 -13.68
CA LYS A 47 -12.87 -9.83 -13.91
C LYS A 47 -12.62 -10.25 -15.35
N SER A 48 -12.87 -9.36 -16.31
CA SER A 48 -12.66 -9.67 -17.73
C SER A 48 -11.18 -9.87 -18.07
N VAL A 49 -10.26 -9.33 -17.28
CA VAL A 49 -8.82 -9.50 -17.51
C VAL A 49 -8.20 -10.53 -16.56
N GLY A 50 -9.04 -11.32 -15.88
CA GLY A 50 -8.57 -12.47 -15.09
C GLY A 50 -8.38 -12.20 -13.61
N LEU A 51 -8.79 -11.05 -13.11
CA LEU A 51 -8.70 -10.74 -11.70
C LEU A 51 -9.99 -11.17 -10.98
N PRO A 52 -9.91 -11.57 -9.70
CA PRO A 52 -11.12 -11.95 -8.95
C PRO A 52 -12.01 -10.76 -8.62
N ASP A 53 -11.44 -9.55 -8.56
CA ASP A 53 -12.15 -8.32 -8.25
C ASP A 53 -11.23 -7.14 -8.57
N VAL A 54 -11.66 -5.90 -8.23
CA VAL A 54 -10.77 -4.75 -8.39
C VAL A 54 -9.60 -4.86 -7.43
N ILE A 55 -8.49 -4.23 -7.79
CA ILE A 55 -7.26 -4.31 -7.00
C ILE A 55 -6.80 -2.91 -6.63
N ALA A 56 -6.07 -2.80 -5.52
CA ALA A 56 -5.48 -1.56 -5.09
C ALA A 56 -4.37 -1.13 -6.06
N HIS A 57 -4.22 0.18 -6.24
CA HIS A 57 -3.10 0.72 -7.01
C HIS A 57 -1.79 0.29 -6.34
N GLY A 58 -0.78 -0.05 -7.15
CA GLY A 58 0.53 -0.42 -6.61
C GLY A 58 1.10 0.67 -5.74
N MET A 59 1.05 1.91 -6.19
CA MET A 59 1.58 3.03 -5.41
C MET A 59 0.79 3.30 -4.13
N PHE A 60 -0.53 3.02 -4.12
CA PHE A 60 -1.33 3.07 -2.90
C PHE A 60 -0.80 2.05 -1.88
N THR A 61 -0.59 0.82 -2.32
CA THR A 61 -0.07 -0.25 -1.46
C THR A 61 1.32 0.11 -0.93
N MET A 62 2.17 0.66 -1.79
CA MET A 62 3.51 1.08 -1.40
C MET A 62 3.47 2.18 -0.35
N ALA A 63 2.55 3.15 -0.51
CA ALA A 63 2.38 4.23 0.46
C ALA A 63 1.89 3.72 1.81
N GLU A 64 0.94 2.78 1.82
CA GLU A 64 0.44 2.19 3.06
C GLU A 64 1.55 1.40 3.78
N ALA A 65 2.34 0.63 3.03
CA ALA A 65 3.47 -0.11 3.61
C ALA A 65 4.52 0.86 4.16
N GLY A 66 4.72 1.99 3.50
CA GLY A 66 5.66 3.02 3.96
C GLY A 66 5.29 3.59 5.32
N ARG A 67 4.01 3.60 5.68
CA ARG A 67 3.57 4.07 7.00
C ARG A 67 4.13 3.20 8.12
N VAL A 68 4.25 1.89 7.89
CA VAL A 68 4.87 1.00 8.88
C VAL A 68 6.30 1.44 9.16
N LEU A 69 7.04 1.80 8.11
CA LEU A 69 8.43 2.22 8.23
C LEU A 69 8.55 3.57 8.93
N THR A 70 7.78 4.57 8.50
CA THR A 70 7.88 5.92 9.08
C THR A 70 7.36 5.97 10.51
N ASP A 71 6.32 5.22 10.83
CA ASP A 71 5.79 5.15 12.19
C ASP A 71 6.82 4.51 13.12
N TRP A 72 7.45 3.44 12.66
CA TRP A 72 8.48 2.74 13.44
C TRP A 72 9.71 3.62 13.66
N ALA A 73 10.19 4.29 12.60
CA ALA A 73 11.38 5.14 12.70
C ALA A 73 11.16 6.37 13.57
N GLY A 74 9.90 6.84 13.65
CA GLY A 74 9.56 8.02 14.42
C GLY A 74 9.95 9.33 13.76
N ASP A 75 10.58 9.29 12.59
CA ASP A 75 11.04 10.44 11.84
C ASP A 75 11.04 10.08 10.35
N PRO A 76 10.10 10.62 9.56
CA PRO A 76 10.08 10.34 8.12
C PRO A 76 11.37 10.74 7.41
N GLY A 77 12.08 11.73 7.92
CA GLY A 77 13.34 12.19 7.34
C GLY A 77 14.49 11.20 7.50
N ALA A 78 14.33 10.17 8.33
CA ALA A 78 15.35 9.15 8.53
C ALA A 78 15.39 8.12 7.40
N VAL A 79 14.38 8.09 6.55
CA VAL A 79 14.31 7.12 5.45
C VAL A 79 15.10 7.68 4.27
N GLU A 80 16.20 7.01 3.93
CA GLU A 80 17.05 7.41 2.82
C GLU A 80 16.66 6.73 1.52
N GLU A 81 16.25 5.46 1.61
CA GLU A 81 15.87 4.69 0.43
C GLU A 81 14.75 3.72 0.81
N TYR A 82 13.74 3.63 -0.05
CA TYR A 82 12.60 2.76 0.16
C TYR A 82 12.17 2.16 -1.16
N GLY A 83 12.24 0.84 -1.26
CA GLY A 83 11.85 0.13 -2.47
C GLY A 83 10.96 -1.05 -2.11
N VAL A 84 10.09 -1.43 -3.07
CA VAL A 84 9.20 -2.57 -2.89
C VAL A 84 9.17 -3.40 -4.17
N ARG A 85 8.71 -4.63 -4.03
CA ARG A 85 8.46 -5.51 -5.15
C ARG A 85 7.03 -6.01 -5.03
N PHE A 86 6.22 -5.72 -6.03
CA PHE A 86 4.83 -6.18 -6.04
C PHE A 86 4.77 -7.62 -6.55
N THR A 87 4.45 -8.55 -5.66
CA THR A 87 4.42 -9.99 -5.99
C THR A 87 3.01 -10.51 -6.19
N ARG A 88 2.00 -9.82 -5.64
CA ARG A 88 0.59 -10.20 -5.75
C ARG A 88 -0.28 -8.96 -5.74
N PRO A 89 -1.40 -8.97 -6.47
CA PRO A 89 -2.37 -7.89 -6.36
C PRO A 89 -3.06 -7.91 -5.00
N VAL A 90 -3.43 -6.72 -4.52
CA VAL A 90 -4.23 -6.56 -3.32
C VAL A 90 -5.69 -6.43 -3.77
N VAL A 91 -6.46 -7.49 -3.60
CA VAL A 91 -7.86 -7.54 -4.01
C VAL A 91 -8.72 -6.80 -3.00
N VAL A 92 -9.61 -5.92 -3.47
CA VAL A 92 -10.46 -5.11 -2.61
C VAL A 92 -11.92 -5.43 -2.93
N PRO A 93 -12.56 -6.31 -2.16
CA PRO A 93 -13.96 -6.67 -2.39
C PRO A 93 -14.89 -5.54 -1.99
N ASP A 94 -16.14 -5.62 -2.47
CA ASP A 94 -17.17 -4.64 -2.19
C ASP A 94 -17.95 -5.07 -0.94
N ASP A 95 -17.32 -4.97 0.20
CA ASP A 95 -17.86 -5.49 1.46
C ASP A 95 -17.60 -4.59 2.66
N ASP A 96 -17.37 -3.34 2.45
CA ASP A 96 -17.00 -2.39 3.51
C ASP A 96 -17.90 -2.40 4.78
#